data_124137d00dbb00a80b53b42239deb94e
#
_entry.id   124137d00dbb00a80b53b42239deb94e
#
_cell.length_a   1.000
_cell.length_b   1.000
_cell.length_c   1.000
_cell.angle_alpha   90.00
_cell.angle_beta   90.00
_cell.angle_gamma   90.00
#
_symmetry.space_group_name_H-M   'P 1'
#
loop_
_entity.id
_entity.type
_entity.pdbx_description
1 polymer ?
#
loop_
_entity_poly.entity_id
_entity_poly.type
_entity_poly.pdbx_seq_one_letter_code
_entity_poly.pdbx_strand_id
1 'polypeptide(L)'
;SFNPLAESSAGAIGLMQVMPLIHRKKFEKYGGFDKSLDVKVNVYVGTEILKNFYLRYGNYQRALLAYVGVSQNSNSRYPKKVLRLRDRLKKLIKTP
;
A
#
# COMPACT_ATOMS: atom_id res chain seq x y z
N SER A 1 -13.90 1.99 9.14
CA SER A 1 -14.36 2.70 7.95
C SER A 1 -13.18 3.20 7.13
N PHE A 2 -13.44 3.40 5.86
CA PHE A 2 -12.44 3.87 4.93
C PHE A 2 -12.25 5.39 5.01
N ASN A 3 -10.99 5.84 5.10
CA ASN A 3 -10.65 7.25 5.06
C ASN A 3 -9.44 7.43 4.12
N PRO A 4 -9.63 8.06 2.94
CA PRO A 4 -8.52 8.25 2.00
C PRO A 4 -7.44 9.21 2.50
N LEU A 5 -7.72 10.00 3.52
CA LEU A 5 -6.75 10.91 4.11
C LEU A 5 -6.03 10.32 5.32
N ALA A 6 -6.27 9.05 5.64
CA ALA A 6 -5.66 8.40 6.80
C ALA A 6 -4.13 8.40 6.70
N GLU A 7 -3.49 8.71 7.83
CA GLU A 7 -2.03 8.68 7.97
C GLU A 7 -1.65 7.83 9.17
N SER A 8 -0.69 6.91 8.98
CA SER A 8 -0.17 6.11 10.09
C SER A 8 0.91 6.88 10.86
N SER A 9 1.21 6.44 12.08
CA SER A 9 2.28 7.01 12.90
C SER A 9 3.66 6.88 12.23
N ALA A 10 3.84 5.94 11.32
CA ALA A 10 5.08 5.75 10.57
C ALA A 10 5.16 6.60 9.28
N GLY A 11 4.14 7.42 9.00
CA GLY A 11 4.13 8.29 7.81
C GLY A 11 3.54 7.65 6.56
N ALA A 12 2.94 6.47 6.65
CA ALA A 12 2.21 5.88 5.54
C ALA A 12 0.85 6.58 5.39
N ILE A 13 0.47 6.95 4.18
CA ILE A 13 -0.73 7.75 3.93
C ILE A 13 -1.63 7.13 2.86
N GLY A 14 -2.89 7.53 2.91
CA GLY A 14 -3.89 7.22 1.91
C GLY A 14 -4.43 5.80 1.98
N LEU A 15 -5.20 5.44 0.96
CA LEU A 15 -5.90 4.16 0.86
C LEU A 15 -4.95 2.97 0.88
N MET A 16 -3.84 3.06 0.14
CA MET A 16 -2.84 1.99 0.05
C MET A 16 -1.77 2.09 1.14
N GLN A 17 -1.84 3.08 2.02
CA GLN A 17 -0.86 3.30 3.08
C GLN A 17 0.57 3.34 2.53
N VAL A 18 0.78 4.17 1.53
CA VAL A 18 2.09 4.37 0.89
C VAL A 18 2.90 5.36 1.72
N MET A 19 4.20 5.11 1.85
CA MET A 19 5.13 6.03 2.52
C MET A 19 5.75 6.98 1.48
N PRO A 20 5.25 8.22 1.34
CA PRO A 20 5.64 9.09 0.24
C PRO A 20 7.10 9.50 0.28
N LEU A 21 7.70 9.61 1.47
CA LEU A 21 9.11 9.96 1.59
C LEU A 21 10.03 8.87 1.03
N ILE A 22 9.64 7.60 1.19
CA ILE A 22 10.40 6.47 0.67
C ILE A 22 10.19 6.31 -0.84
N HIS A 23 8.96 6.56 -1.31
CA HIS A 23 8.56 6.32 -2.71
C HIS A 23 8.39 7.62 -3.49
N ARG A 24 9.12 8.66 -3.11
CA ARG A 24 8.99 10.00 -3.69
C ARG A 24 9.08 10.00 -5.22
N LYS A 25 10.03 9.28 -5.79
CA LYS A 25 10.22 9.21 -7.24
C LYS A 25 9.02 8.64 -7.97
N LYS A 26 8.31 7.69 -7.35
CA LYS A 26 7.12 7.10 -7.95
C LYS A 26 5.98 8.10 -8.07
N PHE A 27 5.92 9.07 -7.14
CA PHE A 27 4.92 10.13 -7.20
C PHE A 27 5.25 11.21 -8.23
N GLU A 28 6.51 11.39 -8.58
CA GLU A 28 6.94 12.45 -9.51
C GLU A 28 6.24 12.34 -10.86
N LYS A 29 6.06 11.14 -11.38
CA LYS A 29 5.38 10.94 -12.67
C LYS A 29 3.88 11.24 -12.64
N TYR A 30 3.31 11.42 -11.45
CA TYR A 30 1.89 11.73 -11.28
C TYR A 30 1.66 13.16 -10.76
N GLY A 31 2.67 14.01 -10.76
CA GLY A 31 2.54 15.39 -10.32
C GLY A 31 3.28 15.72 -9.02
N GLY A 32 4.00 14.75 -8.47
CA GLY A 32 4.88 14.96 -7.33
C GLY A 32 4.29 14.56 -5.99
N PHE A 33 5.03 14.90 -4.94
CA PHE A 33 4.68 14.56 -3.55
C PHE A 33 3.29 15.05 -3.14
N ASP A 34 2.87 16.20 -3.65
CA ASP A 34 1.56 16.77 -3.34
C ASP A 34 0.38 15.88 -3.75
N LYS A 35 0.62 14.95 -4.67
CA LYS A 35 -0.41 14.02 -5.14
C LYS A 35 -0.50 12.75 -4.31
N SER A 36 0.28 12.62 -3.24
CA SER A 36 0.33 11.39 -2.44
C SER A 36 -1.01 11.05 -1.77
N LEU A 37 -1.87 12.03 -1.51
CA LEU A 37 -3.21 11.82 -0.95
C LEU A 37 -4.31 11.70 -1.99
N ASP A 38 -4.03 11.96 -3.28
CA ASP A 38 -4.98 11.74 -4.35
C ASP A 38 -5.28 10.23 -4.44
N VAL A 39 -6.57 9.86 -4.41
CA VAL A 39 -6.97 8.45 -4.33
C VAL A 39 -6.42 7.65 -5.50
N LYS A 40 -6.58 8.15 -6.74
CA LYS A 40 -6.09 7.43 -7.93
C LYS A 40 -4.58 7.28 -7.91
N VAL A 41 -3.87 8.36 -7.61
CA VAL A 41 -2.41 8.36 -7.57
C VAL A 41 -1.92 7.43 -6.47
N ASN A 42 -2.52 7.47 -5.29
CA ASN A 42 -2.16 6.59 -4.18
C ASN A 42 -2.32 5.12 -4.57
N VAL A 43 -3.44 4.76 -5.21
CA VAL A 43 -3.69 3.40 -5.68
C VAL A 43 -2.68 2.99 -6.76
N TYR A 44 -2.40 3.87 -7.73
CA TYR A 44 -1.44 3.55 -8.79
C TYR A 44 -0.05 3.30 -8.22
N VAL A 45 0.42 4.17 -7.34
CA VAL A 45 1.75 4.03 -6.73
C VAL A 45 1.80 2.79 -5.84
N GLY A 46 0.79 2.58 -5.00
CA GLY A 46 0.71 1.41 -4.14
C GLY A 46 0.71 0.10 -4.93
N THR A 47 -0.04 0.05 -6.02
CA THR A 47 -0.10 -1.11 -6.90
C THR A 47 1.26 -1.38 -7.56
N GLU A 48 1.95 -0.33 -7.99
CA GLU A 48 3.29 -0.46 -8.56
C GLU A 48 4.28 -1.03 -7.53
N ILE A 49 4.23 -0.56 -6.30
CA ILE A 49 5.09 -1.05 -5.22
C ILE A 49 4.80 -2.53 -4.95
N LEU A 50 3.52 -2.90 -4.85
CA LEU A 50 3.13 -4.29 -4.62
C LEU A 50 3.57 -5.20 -5.76
N LYS A 51 3.43 -4.75 -7.01
CA LYS A 51 3.89 -5.47 -8.19
C LYS A 51 5.40 -5.71 -8.13
N ASN A 52 6.17 -4.70 -7.74
CA ASN A 52 7.62 -4.84 -7.64
C ASN A 52 8.00 -5.87 -6.58
N PHE A 53 7.30 -5.92 -5.46
CA PHE A 53 7.51 -6.97 -4.47
C PHE A 53 7.12 -8.35 -5.00
N TYR A 54 6.02 -8.43 -5.75
CA TYR A 54 5.62 -9.69 -6.37
C TYR A 54 6.71 -10.22 -7.32
N LEU A 55 7.27 -9.36 -8.14
CA LEU A 55 8.36 -9.75 -9.05
C LEU A 55 9.60 -10.20 -8.30
N ARG A 56 9.87 -9.59 -7.14
CA ARG A 56 11.03 -9.95 -6.31
C ARG A 56 10.85 -11.28 -5.60
N TYR A 57 9.69 -11.52 -5.01
CA TYR A 57 9.46 -12.68 -4.13
C TYR A 57 8.79 -13.87 -4.82
N GLY A 58 8.18 -13.66 -5.97
CA GLY A 58 7.58 -14.73 -6.75
C GLY A 58 6.22 -15.23 -6.29
N ASN A 59 5.66 -14.67 -5.21
CA ASN A 59 4.28 -14.98 -4.81
C ASN A 59 3.66 -13.81 -4.06
N TYR A 60 2.33 -13.77 -4.06
CA TYR A 60 1.59 -12.65 -3.49
C TYR A 60 1.65 -12.61 -1.97
N GLN A 61 1.69 -13.74 -1.29
CA GLN A 61 1.77 -13.76 0.16
C GLN A 61 3.03 -13.03 0.65
N ARG A 62 4.18 -13.38 0.09
CA ARG A 62 5.45 -12.72 0.45
C ARG A 62 5.47 -11.26 0.04
N ALA A 63 4.90 -10.96 -1.13
CA ALA A 63 4.78 -9.58 -1.59
C ALA A 63 3.95 -8.73 -0.63
N LEU A 64 2.82 -9.27 -0.17
CA LEU A 64 1.96 -8.57 0.78
C LEU A 64 2.65 -8.36 2.14
N LEU A 65 3.38 -9.36 2.64
CA LEU A 65 4.17 -9.21 3.86
C LEU A 65 5.17 -8.07 3.72
N ALA A 66 5.92 -8.06 2.61
CA ALA A 66 6.88 -6.99 2.35
C ALA A 66 6.19 -5.63 2.24
N TYR A 67 5.07 -5.58 1.56
CA TYR A 67 4.31 -4.34 1.36
C TYR A 67 3.90 -3.71 2.68
N VAL A 68 3.38 -4.51 3.61
CA VAL A 68 2.92 -4.00 4.91
C VAL A 68 4.04 -3.92 5.96
N GLY A 69 5.27 -4.28 5.60
CA GLY A 69 6.42 -4.17 6.49
C GLY A 69 6.48 -5.23 7.57
N VAL A 70 5.94 -6.42 7.30
CA VAL A 70 5.99 -7.56 8.23
C VAL A 70 7.13 -8.50 7.80
N SER A 71 7.79 -9.11 8.78
CA SER A 71 8.88 -10.04 8.52
C SER A 71 8.44 -11.21 7.63
N GLN A 72 9.30 -11.61 6.71
CA GLN A 72 9.09 -12.80 5.88
C GLN A 72 9.06 -14.08 6.70
N ASN A 73 9.59 -14.03 7.92
CA ASN A 73 9.61 -15.16 8.85
C ASN A 73 8.40 -15.19 9.78
N SER A 74 7.38 -14.37 9.52
CA SER A 74 6.18 -14.34 10.33
C SER A 74 5.51 -15.71 10.36
N ASN A 75 5.13 -16.17 11.56
CA ASN A 75 4.38 -17.42 11.73
C ASN A 75 2.95 -17.33 11.22
N SER A 76 2.40 -16.12 11.15
CA SER A 76 1.06 -15.89 10.63
C SER A 76 1.11 -15.70 9.12
N ARG A 77 0.33 -16.50 8.41
CA ARG A 77 0.20 -16.40 6.96
C ARG A 77 -0.40 -15.07 6.52
N TYR A 78 -1.40 -14.60 7.29
CA TYR A 78 -2.08 -13.34 7.02
C TYR A 78 -2.10 -12.48 8.27
N PRO A 79 -0.98 -11.78 8.56
CA PRO A 79 -0.93 -10.90 9.72
C PRO A 79 -2.01 -9.81 9.65
N LYS A 80 -2.33 -9.22 10.79
CA LYS A 80 -3.36 -8.18 10.87
C LYS A 80 -3.15 -7.05 9.87
N LYS A 81 -1.91 -6.64 9.63
CA LYS A 81 -1.62 -5.58 8.65
C LYS A 81 -2.05 -5.95 7.24
N VAL A 82 -1.84 -7.20 6.83
CA VAL A 82 -2.29 -7.70 5.52
C VAL A 82 -3.80 -7.73 5.44
N LEU A 83 -4.46 -8.19 6.51
CA LEU A 83 -5.92 -8.24 6.55
C LEU A 83 -6.54 -6.84 6.49
N ARG A 84 -5.92 -5.85 7.15
CA ARG A 84 -6.38 -4.46 7.07
C ARG A 84 -6.26 -3.90 5.65
N LEU A 85 -5.14 -4.19 4.97
CA LEU A 85 -4.98 -3.78 3.57
C LEU A 85 -6.06 -4.43 2.70
N ARG A 86 -6.28 -5.72 2.85
CA ARG A 86 -7.35 -6.43 2.13
C ARG A 86 -8.70 -5.77 2.34
N ASP A 87 -9.04 -5.43 3.59
CA ASP A 87 -10.34 -4.85 3.90
C ASP A 87 -10.50 -3.46 3.27
N ARG A 88 -9.44 -2.65 3.26
CA ARG A 88 -9.47 -1.35 2.57
C ARG A 88 -9.71 -1.52 1.06
N LEU A 89 -9.02 -2.47 0.44
CA LEU A 89 -9.18 -2.74 -0.99
C LEU A 89 -10.57 -3.27 -1.32
N LYS A 90 -11.14 -4.11 -0.47
CA LYS A 90 -12.51 -4.61 -0.65
C LYS A 90 -13.53 -3.47 -0.64
N LYS A 91 -13.37 -2.52 0.27
CA LYS A 91 -14.26 -1.35 0.32
C LYS A 91 -14.16 -0.51 -0.94
N LEU A 92 -12.97 -0.35 -1.47
CA LEU A 92 -12.76 0.38 -2.72
C LEU A 92 -13.51 -0.28 -3.89
N ILE A 93 -13.43 -1.61 -3.99
CA ILE A 93 -14.08 -2.36 -5.06
C ILE A 93 -15.60 -2.28 -4.96
N LYS A 94 -16.15 -2.28 -3.74
CA LYS A 94 -17.60 -2.23 -3.51
C LYS A 94 -18.19 -0.83 -3.67
N THR A 95 -17.36 0.20 -3.66
CA THR A 95 -17.84 1.58 -3.82
C THR A 95 -18.18 1.82 -5.28
N PRO A 96 -19.44 2.23 -5.60
CA PRO A 96 -19.84 2.53 -6.98
C PRO A 96 -19.00 3.66 -7.59
#